data_c5c1711d6bd240d517440a5140b322a6
#
_entry.id   c5c1711d6bd240d517440a5140b322a6
#
_cell.length_a   1.000
_cell.length_b   1.000
_cell.length_c   1.000
_cell.angle_alpha   90.00
_cell.angle_beta   90.00
_cell.angle_gamma   90.00
#
_symmetry.space_group_name_H-M   'P 1'
#
loop_
_entity.id
_entity.type
_entity.pdbx_description
1 polymer ?
#
loop_
_entity_poly.entity_id
_entity_poly.type
_entity_poly.pdbx_seq_one_letter_code
_entity_poly.pdbx_strand_id
1 'polypeptide(L)'
;MSVIKINKFNFQNEVKNSDKPVLLDFYADWCGPCRMVSPIVDEIAEERNDIKVGKINVDQENELAEAFGVYSIPTLVVMKDGKIVNQAIGARPKEQILAML
;
A
#
# COMPACT_ATOMS: atom_id res chain seq x y z
N MET A 1 -2.66 -0.87 -15.19
CA MET A 1 -2.94 -1.92 -14.20
C MET A 1 -3.74 -1.37 -13.07
N SER A 2 -4.59 -2.15 -12.52
CA SER A 2 -5.42 -1.71 -11.40
C SER A 2 -4.75 -2.04 -10.06
N VAL A 3 -5.29 -1.43 -9.01
CA VAL A 3 -4.87 -1.71 -7.65
C VAL A 3 -5.41 -3.09 -7.23
N ILE A 4 -4.58 -3.85 -6.52
CA ILE A 4 -4.94 -5.18 -6.03
C ILE A 4 -5.45 -5.04 -4.60
N LYS A 5 -6.62 -5.61 -4.32
CA LYS A 5 -7.11 -5.69 -2.95
C LYS A 5 -6.35 -6.81 -2.23
N ILE A 6 -5.57 -6.45 -1.22
CA ILE A 6 -4.74 -7.40 -0.48
C ILE A 6 -5.47 -7.86 0.77
N ASN A 7 -5.45 -9.16 1.01
CA ASN A 7 -5.99 -9.80 2.20
C ASN A 7 -4.99 -10.86 2.67
N LYS A 8 -5.29 -11.51 3.79
CA LYS A 8 -4.37 -12.51 4.35
C LYS A 8 -4.18 -13.73 3.44
N PHE A 9 -5.14 -13.98 2.54
CA PHE A 9 -5.06 -15.16 1.68
C PHE A 9 -4.21 -14.93 0.43
N ASN A 10 -4.12 -13.69 -0.06
CA ASN A 10 -3.32 -13.41 -1.27
C ASN A 10 -2.01 -12.67 -0.95
N PHE A 11 -1.79 -12.28 0.31
CA PHE A 11 -0.61 -11.52 0.69
C PHE A 11 0.69 -12.24 0.30
N GLN A 12 0.78 -13.53 0.57
CA GLN A 12 2.00 -14.29 0.26
C GLN A 12 2.34 -14.22 -1.22
N ASN A 13 1.36 -14.53 -2.09
CA ASN A 13 1.60 -14.57 -3.53
C ASN A 13 1.75 -13.17 -4.14
N GLU A 14 0.90 -12.23 -3.74
CA GLU A 14 0.88 -10.92 -4.39
C GLU A 14 1.96 -9.98 -3.88
N VAL A 15 2.36 -10.12 -2.62
CA VAL A 15 3.28 -9.19 -1.98
C VAL A 15 4.63 -9.84 -1.69
N LYS A 16 4.66 -10.88 -0.85
CA LYS A 16 5.92 -11.46 -0.42
C LYS A 16 6.71 -12.11 -1.55
N ASN A 17 6.01 -12.77 -2.46
CA ASN A 17 6.64 -13.47 -3.60
C ASN A 17 6.68 -12.62 -4.86
N SER A 18 6.36 -11.32 -4.76
CA SER A 18 6.37 -10.44 -5.92
C SER A 18 7.79 -10.27 -6.45
N ASP A 19 7.95 -10.35 -7.76
CA ASP A 19 9.20 -10.06 -8.44
C ASP A 19 9.34 -8.56 -8.77
N LYS A 20 8.30 -7.78 -8.47
CA LYS A 20 8.28 -6.32 -8.63
C LYS A 20 8.21 -5.67 -7.26
N PRO A 21 8.71 -4.43 -7.12
CA PRO A 21 8.43 -3.65 -5.91
C PRO A 21 6.93 -3.49 -5.71
N VAL A 22 6.50 -3.45 -4.47
CA VAL A 22 5.08 -3.35 -4.12
C VAL A 22 4.86 -2.11 -3.26
N LEU A 23 3.91 -1.27 -3.68
CA LEU A 23 3.42 -0.15 -2.86
C LEU A 23 2.13 -0.60 -2.19
N LEU A 24 2.11 -0.55 -0.86
CA LEU A 24 0.92 -0.91 -0.08
C LEU A 24 0.32 0.34 0.56
N ASP A 25 -0.99 0.48 0.44
CA ASP A 25 -1.77 1.57 1.04
C ASP A 25 -2.69 0.97 2.11
N PHE A 26 -2.35 1.20 3.38
CA PHE A 26 -3.20 0.79 4.50
C PHE A 26 -4.22 1.89 4.77
N TYR A 27 -5.49 1.56 4.71
CA TYR A 27 -6.58 2.54 4.77
C TYR A 27 -7.81 1.99 5.51
N ALA A 28 -8.77 2.87 5.75
CA ALA A 28 -10.12 2.50 6.19
C ALA A 28 -11.14 3.39 5.47
N ASP A 29 -12.36 2.92 5.34
CA ASP A 29 -13.41 3.65 4.61
C ASP A 29 -13.80 4.96 5.29
N TRP A 30 -13.73 5.00 6.63
CA TRP A 30 -14.08 6.17 7.43
C TRP A 30 -12.97 7.22 7.50
N CYS A 31 -11.84 6.97 6.93
CA CYS A 31 -10.65 7.80 7.08
C CYS A 31 -10.61 8.90 6.00
N GLY A 32 -10.75 10.15 6.42
CA GLY A 32 -10.72 11.29 5.51
C GLY A 32 -9.41 11.44 4.74
N PRO A 33 -8.26 11.49 5.44
CA PRO A 33 -6.97 11.58 4.75
C PRO A 33 -6.70 10.42 3.79
N CYS A 34 -7.21 9.23 4.09
CA CYS A 34 -7.07 8.08 3.19
C CYS A 34 -7.76 8.33 1.84
N ARG A 35 -8.88 9.05 1.86
CA ARG A 35 -9.61 9.39 0.63
C ARG A 35 -8.84 10.34 -0.27
N MET A 36 -7.94 11.13 0.31
CA MET A 36 -7.07 12.02 -0.47
C MET A 36 -5.96 11.23 -1.16
N VAL A 37 -5.47 10.20 -0.51
CA VAL A 37 -4.37 9.36 -1.02
C VAL A 37 -4.87 8.35 -2.05
N SER A 38 -6.08 7.84 -1.88
CA SER A 38 -6.60 6.76 -2.72
C SER A 38 -6.55 7.05 -4.22
N PRO A 39 -7.01 8.21 -4.71
CA PRO A 39 -6.91 8.48 -6.16
C PRO A 39 -5.47 8.61 -6.63
N ILE A 40 -4.56 9.08 -5.77
CA ILE A 40 -3.14 9.20 -6.12
C ILE A 40 -2.54 7.82 -6.30
N VAL A 41 -2.85 6.91 -5.39
CA VAL A 41 -2.36 5.52 -5.45
C VAL A 41 -2.92 4.81 -6.68
N ASP A 42 -4.19 5.03 -7.00
CA ASP A 42 -4.80 4.49 -8.22
C ASP A 42 -4.10 5.01 -9.47
N GLU A 43 -3.77 6.29 -9.50
CA GLU A 43 -3.08 6.92 -10.61
C GLU A 43 -1.68 6.34 -10.80
N ILE A 44 -0.95 6.14 -9.71
CA ILE A 44 0.38 5.50 -9.76
C ILE A 44 0.27 4.09 -10.33
N ALA A 45 -0.74 3.33 -9.93
CA ALA A 45 -0.96 1.98 -10.44
C ALA A 45 -1.18 1.98 -11.95
N GLU A 46 -1.88 2.99 -12.48
CA GLU A 46 -2.12 3.12 -13.91
C GLU A 46 -0.87 3.50 -14.69
N GLU A 47 -0.01 4.31 -14.09
CA GLU A 47 1.17 4.87 -14.76
C GLU A 47 2.41 4.00 -14.67
N ARG A 48 2.53 3.20 -13.61
CA ARG A 48 3.77 2.47 -13.29
C ARG A 48 3.55 0.97 -13.38
N ASN A 49 3.91 0.40 -14.52
CA ASN A 49 3.80 -1.06 -14.74
C ASN A 49 4.98 -1.84 -14.15
N ASP A 50 6.02 -1.13 -13.72
CA ASP A 50 7.21 -1.74 -13.11
C ASP A 50 7.03 -2.05 -11.63
N ILE A 51 5.90 -1.66 -11.04
CA ILE A 51 5.57 -1.96 -9.64
C ILE A 51 4.17 -2.57 -9.55
N LYS A 52 3.90 -3.17 -8.40
CA LYS A 52 2.53 -3.55 -8.00
C LYS A 52 2.02 -2.54 -7.00
N VAL A 53 0.72 -2.30 -7.01
CA VAL A 53 0.06 -1.45 -6.02
C VAL A 53 -1.05 -2.25 -5.37
N GLY A 54 -1.00 -2.35 -4.05
CA GLY A 54 -2.00 -3.06 -3.26
C GLY A 54 -2.62 -2.16 -2.21
N LYS A 55 -3.89 -2.40 -1.89
CA LYS A 55 -4.60 -1.71 -0.82
C LYS A 55 -5.01 -2.70 0.24
N ILE A 56 -4.84 -2.33 1.50
CA ILE A 56 -5.18 -3.15 2.65
C ILE A 56 -6.14 -2.36 3.54
N ASN A 57 -7.37 -2.84 3.66
CA ASN A 57 -8.35 -2.25 4.56
C ASN A 57 -8.06 -2.74 5.99
N VAL A 58 -7.65 -1.84 6.88
CA VAL A 58 -7.25 -2.24 8.24
C VAL A 58 -8.40 -2.78 9.07
N ASP A 59 -9.62 -2.39 8.76
CA ASP A 59 -10.79 -2.91 9.49
C ASP A 59 -11.10 -4.37 9.12
N GLN A 60 -10.74 -4.77 7.90
CA GLN A 60 -10.96 -6.13 7.41
C GLN A 60 -9.74 -7.03 7.64
N GLU A 61 -8.55 -6.44 7.70
CA GLU A 61 -7.28 -7.16 7.76
C GLU A 61 -6.46 -6.72 8.98
N ASN A 62 -7.02 -6.92 10.17
CA ASN A 62 -6.36 -6.54 11.43
C ASN A 62 -4.99 -7.20 11.60
N GLU A 63 -4.88 -8.46 11.22
CA GLU A 63 -3.64 -9.21 11.37
C GLU A 63 -2.52 -8.63 10.52
N LEU A 64 -2.83 -8.24 9.28
CA LEU A 64 -1.85 -7.61 8.40
C LEU A 64 -1.44 -6.24 8.95
N ALA A 65 -2.40 -5.44 9.42
CA ALA A 65 -2.10 -4.14 10.00
C ALA A 65 -1.17 -4.29 11.21
N GLU A 66 -1.44 -5.25 12.08
CA GLU A 66 -0.58 -5.51 13.24
C GLU A 66 0.80 -5.98 12.84
N ALA A 67 0.89 -6.89 11.86
CA ALA A 67 2.16 -7.41 11.39
C ALA A 67 3.06 -6.31 10.84
N PHE A 68 2.48 -5.26 10.23
CA PHE A 68 3.23 -4.14 9.71
C PHE A 68 3.41 -3.00 10.72
N GLY A 69 2.87 -3.15 11.93
CA GLY A 69 2.94 -2.11 12.96
C GLY A 69 2.15 -0.85 12.57
N VAL A 70 1.04 -1.01 11.86
CA VAL A 70 0.23 0.12 11.41
C VAL A 70 -0.77 0.50 12.51
N TYR A 71 -0.56 1.69 13.09
CA TYR A 71 -1.44 2.23 14.13
C TYR A 71 -2.13 3.53 13.69
N SER A 72 -1.66 4.13 12.62
CA SER A 72 -2.22 5.36 12.06
C SER A 72 -2.42 5.15 10.58
N ILE A 73 -3.48 5.71 10.02
CA ILE A 73 -3.78 5.60 8.59
C ILE A 73 -4.00 6.98 7.98
N PRO A 74 -3.66 7.16 6.70
CA PRO A 74 -3.05 6.16 5.82
C PRO A 74 -1.61 5.88 6.20
N THR A 75 -1.15 4.67 5.97
CA THR A 75 0.26 4.31 6.03
C THR A 75 0.64 3.70 4.69
N LEU A 76 1.70 4.20 4.10
CA LEU A 76 2.22 3.72 2.83
C LEU A 76 3.50 2.93 3.09
N VAL A 77 3.59 1.75 2.51
CA VAL A 77 4.74 0.86 2.69
C VAL A 77 5.23 0.43 1.31
N VAL A 78 6.54 0.49 1.11
CA VAL A 78 7.16 -0.06 -0.10
C VAL A 78 7.93 -1.31 0.28
N MET A 79 7.68 -2.39 -0.43
CA MET A 79 8.36 -3.66 -0.24
C MET A 79 9.13 -4.06 -1.49
N LYS A 80 10.29 -4.66 -1.29
CA LYS A 80 11.09 -5.25 -2.37
C LYS A 80 11.63 -6.58 -1.87
N ASP A 81 11.48 -7.61 -2.70
CA ASP A 81 11.97 -8.95 -2.37
C ASP A 81 11.46 -9.44 -1.00
N GLY A 82 10.20 -9.16 -0.71
CA GLY A 82 9.55 -9.58 0.51
C GLY A 82 9.93 -8.81 1.76
N LYS A 83 10.65 -7.68 1.61
CA LYS A 83 11.11 -6.88 2.75
C LYS A 83 10.63 -5.44 2.64
N ILE A 84 10.34 -4.82 3.78
CA ILE A 84 10.00 -3.40 3.84
C ILE A 84 11.26 -2.59 3.57
N VAL A 85 11.21 -1.71 2.57
CA VAL A 85 12.35 -0.84 2.24
C VAL A 85 12.02 0.63 2.51
N ASN A 86 10.74 0.99 2.64
CA ASN A 86 10.35 2.36 2.97
C ASN A 86 8.95 2.36 3.58
N GLN A 87 8.67 3.37 4.41
CA GLN A 87 7.38 3.49 5.08
C GLN A 87 7.12 4.95 5.39
N ALA A 88 5.87 5.37 5.26
CA ALA A 88 5.47 6.74 5.56
C ALA A 88 4.06 6.76 6.12
N ILE A 89 3.85 7.57 7.17
CA ILE A 89 2.56 7.71 7.84
C ILE A 89 1.96 9.05 7.44
N GLY A 90 0.68 9.05 7.09
CA GLY A 90 -0.07 10.25 6.76
C GLY A 90 -0.16 10.52 5.26
N ALA A 91 -1.14 11.36 4.90
CA ALA A 91 -1.35 11.74 3.50
C ALA A 91 -0.20 12.61 3.01
N ARG A 92 0.19 12.41 1.76
CA ARG A 92 1.24 13.18 1.12
C ARG A 92 1.01 13.28 -0.37
N PRO A 93 1.59 14.30 -1.03
CA PRO A 93 1.41 14.48 -2.46
C PRO A 93 2.10 13.37 -3.27
N LYS A 94 1.68 13.25 -4.52
CA LYS A 94 2.12 12.19 -5.42
C LYS A 94 3.63 12.10 -5.55
N GLU A 95 4.32 13.24 -5.68
CA GLU A 95 5.78 13.27 -5.85
C GLU A 95 6.50 12.63 -4.67
N GLN A 96 5.97 12.81 -3.46
CA GLN A 96 6.57 12.22 -2.26
C GLN A 96 6.34 10.72 -2.21
N ILE A 97 5.20 10.26 -2.70
CA ILE A 97 4.93 8.82 -2.79
C ILE A 97 5.84 8.18 -3.84
N LEU A 98 5.96 8.82 -5.00
CA LEU A 98 6.86 8.33 -6.05
C LEU A 98 8.30 8.28 -5.57
N ALA A 99 8.72 9.22 -4.74
CA ALA A 99 10.08 9.25 -4.21
C ALA A 99 10.36 8.09 -3.24
N MET A 100 9.33 7.41 -2.75
CA MET A 100 9.49 6.22 -1.89
C MET A 100 9.85 4.96 -2.67
N LEU A 101 9.54 4.96 -3.95
CA LEU A 101 9.66 3.77 -4.82
C LEU A 101 11.07 3.49 -5.32
#